data_5897078cbc2a8fc960156e864fa20a04
#
_entry.id   5897078cbc2a8fc960156e864fa20a04
#
_cell.length_a   1.000
_cell.length_b   1.000
_cell.length_c   1.000
_cell.angle_alpha   90.00
_cell.angle_beta   90.00
_cell.angle_gamma   90.00
#
_symmetry.space_group_name_H-M   'P 1'
#
loop_
_entity.id
_entity.type
_entity.pdbx_description
1 polymer ?
#
loop_
_entity_poly.entity_id
_entity_poly.type
_entity_poly.pdbx_seq_one_letter_code
_entity_poly.pdbx_strand_id
1 'polypeptide(L)'
;MQTRSFCYVDDLIEGIFRLQFSSYSLPLNLGNPEEVTIKEFAEEIIALTGSANKITYCPLPKDDPRQRKPDISKAKAILNWEPKISRKEGLKKTLDYFRSLTKEELYSSPKPSV
;
A
#
# COMPACT_ATOMS: atom_id res chain seq x y z
N MET A 1 18.36 1.12 6.50
CA MET A 1 17.59 1.17 5.25
C MET A 1 16.10 1.24 5.58
N GLN A 2 15.37 2.11 4.89
CA GLN A 2 13.96 2.33 5.17
C GLN A 2 13.09 1.18 4.64
N THR A 3 12.19 0.65 5.47
CA THR A 3 11.24 -0.39 5.09
C THR A 3 9.81 0.11 5.23
N ARG A 4 8.92 -0.48 4.47
CA ARG A 4 7.47 -0.26 4.54
C ARG A 4 6.72 -1.55 4.30
N SER A 5 5.46 -1.55 4.71
CA SER A 5 4.54 -2.67 4.48
C SER A 5 3.40 -2.18 3.60
N PHE A 6 3.26 -2.76 2.43
CA PHE A 6 2.26 -2.35 1.45
C PHE A 6 1.09 -3.31 1.43
N CYS A 7 -0.12 -2.77 1.49
CA CYS A 7 -1.35 -3.55 1.45
C CYS A 7 -2.17 -3.15 0.21
N TYR A 8 -2.60 -4.13 -0.56
CA TYR A 8 -3.45 -3.86 -1.71
C TYR A 8 -4.81 -3.33 -1.26
N VAL A 9 -5.35 -2.40 -2.02
CA VAL A 9 -6.55 -1.64 -1.65
C VAL A 9 -7.78 -2.53 -1.41
N ASP A 10 -7.98 -3.58 -2.19
CA ASP A 10 -9.13 -4.48 -2.03
C ASP A 10 -9.10 -5.21 -0.69
N ASP A 11 -7.91 -5.64 -0.25
CA ASP A 11 -7.73 -6.24 1.06
C ASP A 11 -8.07 -5.26 2.19
N LEU A 12 -7.61 -4.03 2.05
CA LEU A 12 -7.87 -2.99 3.04
C LEU A 12 -9.36 -2.65 3.13
N ILE A 13 -10.03 -2.51 1.99
CA ILE A 13 -11.47 -2.22 1.92
C ILE A 13 -12.27 -3.35 2.56
N GLU A 14 -11.93 -4.61 2.31
CA GLU A 14 -12.59 -5.75 2.96
C GLU A 14 -12.46 -5.69 4.48
N GLY A 15 -11.27 -5.34 4.97
CA GLY A 15 -11.04 -5.16 6.40
C GLY A 15 -11.89 -4.04 7.00
N ILE A 16 -11.95 -2.91 6.32
CA ILE A 16 -12.80 -1.77 6.75
C ILE A 16 -14.28 -2.16 6.77
N PHE A 17 -14.73 -2.87 5.74
CA PHE A 17 -16.10 -3.36 5.65
C PHE A 17 -16.45 -4.28 6.83
N ARG A 18 -15.59 -5.25 7.13
CA ARG A 18 -15.79 -6.17 8.26
C ARG A 18 -15.80 -5.42 9.59
N LEU A 19 -14.93 -4.44 9.76
CA LEU A 19 -14.88 -3.63 10.96
C LEU A 19 -16.18 -2.85 11.16
N GLN A 20 -16.69 -2.26 10.09
CA GLN A 20 -17.93 -1.46 10.14
C GLN A 20 -19.11 -2.28 10.64
N PHE A 21 -19.21 -3.54 10.25
CA PHE A 21 -20.32 -4.42 10.65
C PHE A 21 -19.99 -5.26 11.89
N SER A 22 -18.86 -5.04 12.52
CA SER A 22 -18.50 -5.68 13.79
C SER A 22 -19.02 -4.88 14.99
N SER A 23 -19.02 -5.50 16.15
CA SER A 23 -19.33 -4.81 17.40
C SER A 23 -18.10 -4.17 18.04
N TYR A 24 -16.93 -4.30 17.42
CA TYR A 24 -15.67 -3.78 17.95
C TYR A 24 -15.61 -2.25 17.73
N SER A 25 -15.36 -1.50 18.80
CA SER A 25 -15.42 -0.03 18.78
C SER A 25 -14.07 0.65 19.07
N LEU A 26 -13.02 -0.10 19.27
CA LEU A 26 -11.68 0.43 19.54
C LEU A 26 -10.83 0.48 18.24
N PRO A 27 -9.74 1.24 18.24
CA PRO A 27 -8.82 1.25 17.10
C PRO A 27 -8.31 -0.15 16.76
N LEU A 28 -8.18 -0.43 15.47
CA LEU A 28 -7.76 -1.73 14.96
C LEU A 28 -6.87 -1.54 13.74
N ASN A 29 -5.70 -2.15 13.77
CA ASN A 29 -4.75 -2.07 12.66
C ASN A 29 -5.14 -3.00 11.53
N LEU A 30 -5.16 -2.47 10.31
CA LEU A 30 -5.33 -3.22 9.08
C LEU A 30 -4.14 -2.94 8.16
N GLY A 31 -3.59 -3.97 7.57
CA GLY A 31 -2.46 -3.84 6.67
C GLY A 31 -1.85 -5.20 6.34
N ASN A 32 -0.76 -5.18 5.58
CA ASN A 32 0.01 -6.38 5.29
C ASN A 32 1.31 -6.32 6.08
N PRO A 33 1.58 -7.30 6.99
CA PRO A 33 2.78 -7.26 7.83
C PRO A 33 4.07 -7.60 7.11
N GLU A 34 4.04 -7.97 5.83
CA GLU A 34 5.24 -8.23 5.06
C GLU A 34 6.01 -6.95 4.79
N GLU A 35 7.25 -6.86 5.29
CA GLU A 35 8.12 -5.69 5.08
C GLU A 35 8.94 -5.85 3.81
N VAL A 36 9.18 -4.72 3.14
CA VAL A 36 10.08 -4.61 2.01
C VAL A 36 10.84 -3.30 2.11
N THR A 37 12.10 -3.27 1.69
CA THR A 37 12.82 -2.01 1.62
C THR A 37 12.25 -1.13 0.51
N ILE A 38 12.30 0.17 0.69
CA ILE A 38 11.87 1.12 -0.35
C ILE A 38 12.66 0.91 -1.64
N LYS A 39 13.94 0.59 -1.52
CA LYS A 39 14.79 0.28 -2.68
C LYS A 39 14.27 -0.94 -3.46
N GLU A 40 14.02 -2.04 -2.78
CA GLU A 40 13.48 -3.26 -3.40
C GLU A 40 12.12 -3.00 -4.07
N PHE A 41 11.27 -2.25 -3.40
CA PHE A 41 9.97 -1.87 -3.93
C PHE A 41 10.08 -1.03 -5.21
N ALA A 42 10.99 -0.07 -5.22
CA ALA A 42 11.27 0.74 -6.41
C ALA A 42 11.82 -0.12 -7.56
N GLU A 43 12.72 -1.06 -7.25
CA GLU A 43 13.26 -1.99 -8.24
C GLU A 43 12.18 -2.90 -8.83
N GLU A 44 11.25 -3.37 -8.02
CA GLU A 44 10.09 -4.15 -8.49
C GLU A 44 9.22 -3.35 -9.46
N ILE A 45 8.96 -2.09 -9.14
CA ILE A 45 8.17 -1.21 -10.01
C ILE A 45 8.88 -0.98 -11.35
N ILE A 46 10.17 -0.70 -11.32
CA ILE A 46 10.97 -0.51 -12.52
C ILE A 46 10.93 -1.76 -13.40
N ALA A 47 11.13 -2.93 -12.81
CA ALA A 47 11.10 -4.20 -13.53
C ALA A 47 9.73 -4.48 -14.15
N LEU A 48 8.65 -4.21 -13.42
CA LEU A 48 7.28 -4.44 -13.86
C LEU A 48 6.85 -3.50 -15.00
N THR A 49 7.29 -2.25 -14.93
CA THR A 49 6.91 -1.22 -15.92
C THR A 49 7.83 -1.17 -17.13
N GLY A 50 9.01 -1.80 -17.04
CA GLY A 50 10.04 -1.67 -18.08
C GLY A 50 10.61 -0.27 -18.19
N SER A 51 10.53 0.52 -17.11
CA SER A 51 10.98 1.90 -17.10
C SER A 51 12.50 2.01 -17.23
N ALA A 52 12.97 3.05 -17.94
CA ALA A 52 14.38 3.40 -18.01
C ALA A 52 14.81 4.35 -16.86
N ASN A 53 13.91 4.70 -15.98
CA ASN A 53 14.18 5.58 -14.85
C ASN A 53 15.18 4.96 -13.87
N LYS A 54 15.97 5.81 -13.26
CA LYS A 54 16.97 5.41 -12.26
C LYS A 54 16.53 5.84 -10.86
N ILE A 55 16.96 5.05 -9.88
CA ILE A 55 16.71 5.37 -8.46
C ILE A 55 17.70 6.43 -8.02
N THR A 56 17.19 7.50 -7.40
CA THR A 56 18.00 8.52 -6.73
C THR A 56 17.73 8.48 -5.23
N TYR A 57 18.73 8.78 -4.44
CA TYR A 57 18.65 8.73 -2.98
C TYR A 57 18.60 10.13 -2.41
N CYS A 58 17.67 10.34 -1.49
CA CYS A 58 17.52 11.60 -0.75
C CYS A 58 17.69 11.33 0.75
N PRO A 59 18.10 12.36 1.53
CA PRO A 59 18.14 12.20 2.98
C PRO A 59 16.77 11.85 3.55
N LEU A 60 16.75 11.02 4.59
CA LEU A 60 15.50 10.67 5.28
C LEU A 60 14.88 11.93 5.88
N PRO A 61 13.60 12.23 5.58
CA PRO A 61 12.92 13.36 6.19
C PRO A 61 12.91 13.23 7.73
N LYS A 62 12.95 14.39 8.41
CA LYS A 62 12.81 14.44 9.86
C LYS A 62 11.42 13.87 10.23
N ASP A 63 11.37 13.08 11.29
CA ASP A 63 10.16 12.44 11.81
C ASP A 63 9.56 11.33 10.92
N ASP A 64 10.24 10.93 9.85
CA ASP A 64 9.83 9.79 9.05
C ASP A 64 10.44 8.49 9.63
N PRO A 65 9.62 7.50 10.03
CA PRO A 65 10.15 6.28 10.63
C PRO A 65 10.94 5.46 9.61
N ARG A 66 12.04 4.83 10.07
CA ARG A 66 12.82 3.92 9.23
C ARG A 66 12.08 2.61 8.95
N GLN A 67 11.30 2.16 9.93
CA GLN A 67 10.51 0.94 9.84
C GLN A 67 9.08 1.22 10.27
N ARG A 68 8.13 0.65 9.55
CA ARG A 68 6.73 0.68 9.92
C ARG A 68 6.07 -0.63 9.47
N LYS A 69 5.70 -1.44 10.44
CA LYS A 69 5.08 -2.75 10.20
C LYS A 69 3.83 -2.85 11.08
N PRO A 70 2.64 -3.10 10.50
CA PRO A 70 1.44 -3.25 11.30
C PRO A 70 1.40 -4.60 12.01
N ASP A 71 0.89 -4.60 13.25
CA ASP A 71 0.48 -5.80 13.93
C ASP A 71 -1.02 -6.01 13.67
N ILE A 72 -1.36 -7.05 12.92
CA ILE A 72 -2.73 -7.36 12.51
C ILE A 72 -3.36 -8.50 13.30
N SER A 73 -2.77 -8.87 14.45
CA SER A 73 -3.27 -9.98 15.27
C SER A 73 -4.73 -9.78 15.71
N LYS A 74 -5.12 -8.56 16.07
CA LYS A 74 -6.51 -8.23 16.43
C LYS A 74 -7.46 -8.37 15.24
N ALA A 75 -7.06 -7.94 14.06
CA ALA A 75 -7.87 -8.08 12.85
C ALA A 75 -8.14 -9.55 12.55
N LYS A 76 -7.13 -10.40 12.69
CA LYS A 76 -7.30 -11.85 12.51
C LYS A 76 -8.26 -12.44 13.53
N ALA A 77 -8.09 -12.08 14.81
CA ALA A 77 -8.87 -12.65 15.92
C ALA A 77 -10.32 -12.14 15.91
N ILE A 78 -10.54 -10.85 15.70
CA ILE A 78 -11.85 -10.19 15.85
C ILE A 78 -12.64 -10.22 14.55
N LEU A 79 -12.00 -9.95 13.41
CA LEU A 79 -12.65 -9.83 12.11
C LEU A 79 -12.48 -11.06 11.22
N ASN A 80 -11.69 -12.03 11.65
CA ASN A 80 -11.26 -13.15 10.80
C ASN A 80 -10.71 -12.64 9.45
N TRP A 81 -9.95 -11.56 9.50
CA TRP A 81 -9.41 -10.87 8.34
C TRP A 81 -7.89 -10.96 8.29
N GLU A 82 -7.38 -11.21 7.12
CA GLU A 82 -5.96 -11.10 6.78
C GLU A 82 -5.81 -10.70 5.32
N PRO A 83 -4.69 -10.06 4.92
CA PRO A 83 -4.47 -9.73 3.52
C PRO A 83 -4.28 -11.00 2.70
N LYS A 84 -4.93 -11.08 1.55
CA LYS A 84 -4.91 -12.25 0.66
C LYS A 84 -4.10 -12.01 -0.60
N ILE A 85 -3.92 -10.75 -0.99
CA ILE A 85 -3.25 -10.38 -2.23
C ILE A 85 -1.79 -10.06 -1.93
N SER A 86 -0.87 -10.77 -2.59
CA SER A 86 0.56 -10.54 -2.44
C SER A 86 0.96 -9.16 -2.99
N ARG A 87 2.09 -8.63 -2.53
CA ARG A 87 2.63 -7.37 -3.04
C ARG A 87 2.80 -7.39 -4.55
N LYS A 88 3.36 -8.46 -5.09
CA LYS A 88 3.58 -8.63 -6.53
C LYS A 88 2.28 -8.59 -7.33
N GLU A 89 1.28 -9.32 -6.87
CA GLU A 89 -0.04 -9.35 -7.49
C GLU A 89 -0.73 -7.99 -7.39
N GLY A 90 -0.67 -7.36 -6.22
CA GLY A 90 -1.24 -6.03 -5.99
C GLY A 90 -0.58 -4.95 -6.85
N LEU A 91 0.74 -4.98 -7.00
CA LEU A 91 1.47 -4.07 -7.90
C LEU A 91 1.03 -4.24 -9.35
N LYS A 92 0.88 -5.47 -9.80
CA LYS A 92 0.43 -5.76 -11.17
C LYS A 92 -0.96 -5.20 -11.42
N LYS A 93 -1.89 -5.42 -10.50
CA LYS A 93 -3.26 -4.87 -10.59
C LYS A 93 -3.26 -3.34 -10.57
N THR A 94 -2.43 -2.74 -9.74
CA THR A 94 -2.29 -1.27 -9.67
C THR A 94 -1.74 -0.71 -10.97
N LEU A 95 -0.75 -1.37 -11.56
CA LEU A 95 -0.19 -0.97 -12.84
C LEU A 95 -1.23 -1.06 -13.96
N ASP A 96 -2.00 -2.15 -13.99
CA ASP A 96 -3.08 -2.32 -14.98
C ASP A 96 -4.13 -1.21 -14.86
N TYR A 97 -4.47 -0.82 -13.64
CA TYR A 97 -5.36 0.32 -13.39
C TYR A 97 -4.82 1.61 -13.99
N PHE A 98 -3.56 1.97 -13.69
CA PHE A 98 -2.96 3.19 -14.22
C PHE A 98 -2.80 3.16 -15.73
N ARG A 99 -2.52 2.01 -16.32
CA ARG A 99 -2.46 1.85 -17.78
C ARG A 99 -3.82 2.01 -18.46
N SER A 100 -4.92 1.78 -17.74
CA SER A 100 -6.27 1.97 -18.25
C SER A 100 -6.72 3.43 -18.27
N LEU A 101 -6.00 4.32 -17.56
CA LEU A 101 -6.35 5.72 -17.47
C LEU A 101 -5.93 6.50 -18.74
N THR A 102 -6.73 7.51 -19.09
CA THR A 102 -6.38 8.43 -20.17
C THR A 102 -5.27 9.39 -19.74
N LYS A 103 -4.62 10.03 -20.72
CA LYS A 103 -3.61 11.06 -20.43
C LYS A 103 -4.16 12.18 -19.54
N GLU A 104 -5.38 12.61 -19.79
CA GLU A 104 -6.03 13.65 -18.99
C GLU A 104 -6.24 13.20 -17.55
N GLU A 105 -6.71 11.98 -17.33
CA GLU A 105 -6.91 11.42 -15.99
C GLU A 105 -5.59 11.28 -15.24
N LEU A 106 -4.51 10.88 -15.92
CA LEU A 106 -3.19 10.72 -15.31
C LEU A 106 -2.57 12.05 -14.87
N TYR A 107 -2.79 13.12 -15.63
CA TYR A 107 -2.16 14.42 -15.40
C TYR A 107 -3.12 15.46 -14.82
N SER A 108 -4.38 15.11 -14.56
CA SER A 108 -5.28 16.01 -13.87
C SER A 108 -4.85 16.18 -12.42
N SER A 109 -4.49 17.40 -12.05
CA SER A 109 -4.27 17.71 -10.63
C SER A 109 -5.61 17.68 -9.90
N PRO A 110 -5.67 17.07 -8.72
CA PRO A 110 -6.88 17.19 -7.91
C PRO A 110 -7.15 18.68 -7.65
N LYS A 111 -8.37 19.12 -7.98
CA LYS A 111 -8.77 20.49 -7.66
C LYS A 111 -8.70 20.66 -6.14
N PRO A 112 -8.10 21.74 -5.64
CA PRO A 112 -8.13 21.99 -4.21
C PRO A 112 -9.59 22.07 -3.75
N SER A 113 -9.93 21.27 -2.76
CA SER A 113 -11.23 21.36 -2.11
C SER A 113 -11.30 22.70 -1.41
N VAL A 114 -12.28 23.48 -1.79
CA VAL A 114 -12.53 24.81 -1.19
C VAL A 114 -13.21 24.63 0.16
#